data_b5427cdf2169906f943f0c0f970930a3
#
_entry.id   b5427cdf2169906f943f0c0f970930a3
#
_cell.length_a   1.000
_cell.length_b   1.000
_cell.length_c   1.000
_cell.angle_alpha   90.00
_cell.angle_beta   90.00
_cell.angle_gamma   90.00
#
_symmetry.space_group_name_H-M   'P 1'
#
loop_
_entity.id
_entity.type
_entity.pdbx_description
1 polymer ?
#
loop_
_entity_poly.entity_id
_entity_poly.type
_entity_poly.pdbx_seq_one_letter_code
_entity_poly.pdbx_strand_id
1 'polypeptide(L)'
;FDLDKCSWVNQQHLMRLSDADFAAAAMPFVAEAGLPTADPFPAAAAMVKEKVRLLKDVAPAIDFLLSDDIPSDPEAVARTMGNPVALANLPALADAFAAISDWSADAAKAALATVAQAAGAKPGQWMPVLRIALSGRAHGPDLGAILDFLGSARCAARLRAFATKLPV
;
A
#
# COMPACT_ATOMS: atom_id res chain seq x y z
N PHE A 1 6.58 -14.22 -31.93
CA PHE A 1 5.46 -14.11 -30.98
C PHE A 1 5.74 -12.95 -30.03
N ASP A 2 4.92 -11.91 -30.05
CA ASP A 2 5.11 -10.71 -29.23
C ASP A 2 4.38 -10.87 -27.89
N LEU A 3 5.14 -11.24 -26.87
CA LEU A 3 4.62 -11.45 -25.51
C LEU A 3 4.11 -10.15 -24.85
N ASP A 4 4.71 -9.02 -25.17
CA ASP A 4 4.29 -7.72 -24.63
C ASP A 4 2.93 -7.31 -25.17
N LYS A 5 2.71 -7.56 -26.47
CA LYS A 5 1.41 -7.33 -27.11
C LYS A 5 0.33 -8.25 -26.54
N CYS A 6 0.65 -9.53 -26.29
CA CYS A 6 -0.28 -10.46 -25.66
C CYS A 6 -0.62 -10.04 -24.22
N SER A 7 0.37 -9.60 -23.45
CA SER A 7 0.17 -9.11 -22.08
C SER A 7 -0.71 -7.85 -22.05
N TRP A 8 -0.51 -6.94 -23.01
CA TRP A 8 -1.35 -5.76 -23.14
C TRP A 8 -2.79 -6.11 -23.50
N VAL A 9 -3.01 -7.01 -24.47
CA VAL A 9 -4.36 -7.48 -24.85
C VAL A 9 -5.05 -8.12 -23.64
N ASN A 10 -4.34 -8.96 -22.90
CA ASN A 10 -4.88 -9.58 -21.69
C ASN A 10 -5.29 -8.53 -20.64
N GLN A 11 -4.47 -7.53 -20.39
CA GLN A 11 -4.81 -6.43 -19.51
C GLN A 11 -6.11 -5.72 -19.93
N GLN A 12 -6.29 -5.47 -21.24
CA GLN A 12 -7.53 -4.87 -21.75
C GLN A 12 -8.76 -5.75 -21.47
N HIS A 13 -8.63 -7.08 -21.52
CA HIS A 13 -9.69 -8.00 -21.14
C HIS A 13 -9.98 -7.95 -19.65
N LEU A 14 -8.96 -7.95 -18.80
CA LEU A 14 -9.12 -7.86 -17.36
C LEU A 14 -9.80 -6.55 -16.93
N MET A 15 -9.46 -5.44 -17.58
CA MET A 15 -10.07 -4.14 -17.30
C MET A 15 -11.57 -4.07 -17.64
N ARG A 16 -12.06 -4.91 -18.58
CA ARG A 16 -13.47 -4.97 -18.96
C ARG A 16 -14.32 -5.78 -18.00
N LEU A 17 -13.73 -6.62 -17.17
CA LEU A 17 -14.45 -7.36 -16.15
C LEU A 17 -15.07 -6.40 -15.12
N SER A 18 -16.19 -6.75 -14.51
CA SER A 18 -16.62 -6.12 -13.28
C SER A 18 -15.60 -6.38 -12.18
N ASP A 19 -15.59 -5.59 -11.11
CA ASP A 19 -14.67 -5.82 -9.99
C ASP A 19 -14.93 -7.18 -9.32
N ALA A 20 -16.21 -7.59 -9.26
CA ALA A 20 -16.61 -8.90 -8.75
C ALA A 20 -16.08 -10.04 -9.63
N ASP A 21 -16.24 -9.94 -10.96
CA ASP A 21 -15.75 -10.97 -11.89
C ASP A 21 -14.22 -11.02 -11.91
N PHE A 22 -13.56 -9.86 -11.83
CA PHE A 22 -12.11 -9.79 -11.71
C PHE A 22 -11.61 -10.47 -10.43
N ALA A 23 -12.22 -10.18 -9.29
CA ALA A 23 -11.87 -10.83 -8.02
C ALA A 23 -12.12 -12.34 -8.09
N ALA A 24 -13.26 -12.79 -8.64
CA ALA A 24 -13.55 -14.21 -8.82
C ALA A 24 -12.50 -14.92 -9.71
N ALA A 25 -12.09 -14.29 -10.81
CA ALA A 25 -11.06 -14.81 -11.70
C ALA A 25 -9.66 -14.85 -11.05
N ALA A 26 -9.33 -13.90 -10.17
CA ALA A 26 -8.06 -13.84 -9.46
C ALA A 26 -7.99 -14.79 -8.25
N MET A 27 -9.13 -15.16 -7.69
CA MET A 27 -9.24 -15.97 -6.45
C MET A 27 -8.37 -17.23 -6.43
N PRO A 28 -8.32 -18.08 -7.48
CA PRO A 28 -7.48 -19.28 -7.46
C PRO A 28 -5.99 -18.96 -7.26
N PHE A 29 -5.48 -17.91 -7.89
CA PHE A 29 -4.08 -17.49 -7.79
C PHE A 29 -3.75 -16.90 -6.41
N VAL A 30 -4.71 -16.21 -5.81
CA VAL A 30 -4.57 -15.65 -4.46
C VAL A 30 -4.62 -16.74 -3.40
N ALA A 31 -5.50 -17.75 -3.57
CA ALA A 31 -5.55 -18.92 -2.71
C ALA A 31 -4.26 -19.77 -2.81
N GLU A 32 -3.73 -19.97 -4.02
CA GLU A 32 -2.46 -20.68 -4.24
C GLU A 32 -1.28 -19.98 -3.55
N ALA A 33 -1.31 -18.65 -3.47
CA ALA A 33 -0.32 -17.85 -2.74
C ALA A 33 -0.52 -17.89 -1.20
N GLY A 34 -1.53 -18.62 -0.69
CA GLY A 34 -1.80 -18.73 0.74
C GLY A 34 -2.46 -17.49 1.37
N LEU A 35 -2.97 -16.59 0.55
CA LEU A 35 -3.64 -15.37 1.02
C LEU A 35 -5.15 -15.60 1.22
N PRO A 36 -5.80 -14.87 2.14
CA PRO A 36 -7.25 -14.98 2.35
C PRO A 36 -8.02 -14.50 1.10
N THR A 37 -9.07 -15.24 0.76
CA THR A 37 -9.95 -14.98 -0.41
C THR A 37 -11.34 -14.52 -0.02
N ALA A 38 -11.63 -14.47 1.29
CA ALA A 38 -12.84 -13.85 1.83
C ALA A 38 -12.70 -12.32 1.90
N ASP A 39 -13.75 -11.63 2.31
CA ASP A 39 -13.69 -10.19 2.58
C ASP A 39 -12.51 -9.86 3.53
N PRO A 40 -11.65 -8.86 3.23
CA PRO A 40 -11.79 -7.79 2.24
C PRO A 40 -11.06 -8.05 0.89
N PHE A 41 -10.77 -9.29 0.50
CA PHE A 41 -10.03 -9.60 -0.74
C PHE A 41 -10.63 -8.98 -2.01
N PRO A 42 -11.97 -8.99 -2.27
CA PRO A 42 -12.50 -8.39 -3.50
C PRO A 42 -12.17 -6.89 -3.62
N ALA A 43 -12.22 -6.16 -2.51
CA ALA A 43 -11.85 -4.75 -2.48
C ALA A 43 -10.35 -4.55 -2.74
N ALA A 44 -9.48 -5.39 -2.17
CA ALA A 44 -8.05 -5.35 -2.43
C ALA A 44 -7.73 -5.65 -3.90
N ALA A 45 -8.38 -6.65 -4.50
CA ALA A 45 -8.19 -7.01 -5.91
C ALA A 45 -8.59 -5.85 -6.85
N ALA A 46 -9.70 -5.17 -6.58
CA ALA A 46 -10.14 -4.02 -7.36
C ALA A 46 -9.10 -2.89 -7.41
N MET A 47 -8.33 -2.67 -6.35
CA MET A 47 -7.30 -1.63 -6.28
C MET A 47 -6.14 -1.83 -7.27
N VAL A 48 -5.92 -3.04 -7.75
CA VAL A 48 -4.80 -3.38 -8.65
C VAL A 48 -5.24 -3.77 -10.07
N LYS A 49 -6.53 -3.83 -10.34
CA LYS A 49 -7.11 -4.27 -11.61
C LYS A 49 -6.51 -3.56 -12.84
N GLU A 50 -6.30 -2.26 -12.76
CA GLU A 50 -5.72 -1.47 -13.85
C GLU A 50 -4.18 -1.61 -13.96
N LYS A 51 -3.54 -2.16 -12.94
CA LYS A 51 -2.08 -2.22 -12.83
C LYS A 51 -1.49 -3.58 -13.16
N VAL A 52 -2.29 -4.63 -13.06
CA VAL A 52 -1.86 -6.00 -13.36
C VAL A 52 -2.12 -6.37 -14.82
N ARG A 53 -1.24 -7.17 -15.39
CA ARG A 53 -1.37 -7.68 -16.75
C ARG A 53 -1.85 -9.12 -16.79
N LEU A 54 -1.61 -9.87 -15.73
CA LEU A 54 -1.97 -11.27 -15.58
C LEU A 54 -2.66 -11.48 -14.22
N LEU A 55 -3.60 -12.42 -14.15
CA LEU A 55 -4.30 -12.73 -12.89
C LEU A 55 -3.35 -13.25 -11.80
N LYS A 56 -2.28 -13.96 -12.16
CA LYS A 56 -1.25 -14.41 -11.21
C LYS A 56 -0.49 -13.26 -10.54
N ASP A 57 -0.48 -12.07 -11.16
CA ASP A 57 0.21 -10.89 -10.62
C ASP A 57 -0.62 -10.19 -9.52
N VAL A 58 -1.89 -10.58 -9.35
CA VAL A 58 -2.78 -10.00 -8.34
C VAL A 58 -2.28 -10.32 -6.93
N ALA A 59 -1.99 -11.58 -6.63
CA ALA A 59 -1.54 -12.00 -5.31
C ALA A 59 -0.32 -11.21 -4.80
N PRO A 60 0.81 -11.12 -5.53
CA PRO A 60 1.96 -10.34 -5.08
C PRO A 60 1.70 -8.82 -5.08
N ALA A 61 0.67 -8.34 -5.77
CA ALA A 61 0.33 -6.92 -5.78
C ALA A 61 -0.49 -6.48 -4.56
N ILE A 62 -1.21 -7.41 -3.91
CA ILE A 62 -2.13 -7.12 -2.79
C ILE A 62 -1.77 -7.81 -1.48
N ASP A 63 -0.72 -8.64 -1.42
CA ASP A 63 -0.33 -9.40 -0.23
C ASP A 63 -0.23 -8.51 1.02
N PHE A 64 0.38 -7.33 0.90
CA PHE A 64 0.51 -6.36 1.98
C PHE A 64 -0.84 -5.78 2.46
N LEU A 65 -1.88 -5.81 1.65
CA LEU A 65 -3.23 -5.37 2.06
C LEU A 65 -3.93 -6.43 2.93
N LEU A 66 -3.66 -7.70 2.65
CA LEU A 66 -4.34 -8.84 3.27
C LEU A 66 -3.57 -9.47 4.43
N SER A 67 -2.28 -9.15 4.59
CA SER A 67 -1.42 -9.65 5.66
C SER A 67 -0.89 -8.52 6.53
N ASP A 68 -0.63 -8.79 7.79
CA ASP A 68 0.08 -7.86 8.69
C ASP A 68 1.61 -8.09 8.65
N ASP A 69 2.05 -9.25 8.16
CA ASP A 69 3.45 -9.48 7.82
C ASP A 69 3.71 -8.94 6.40
N ILE A 70 4.38 -7.79 6.33
CA ILE A 70 4.63 -7.09 5.07
C ILE A 70 6.02 -7.45 4.57
N PRO A 71 6.14 -8.12 3.42
CA PRO A 71 7.42 -8.29 2.76
C PRO A 71 7.97 -6.91 2.39
N SER A 72 9.14 -6.57 2.91
CA SER A 72 9.78 -5.29 2.61
C SER A 72 10.83 -5.45 1.52
N ASP A 73 10.73 -4.65 0.46
CA ASP A 73 11.78 -4.51 -0.54
C ASP A 73 12.98 -3.77 0.07
N PRO A 74 14.16 -4.42 0.19
CA PRO A 74 15.34 -3.81 0.80
C PRO A 74 15.79 -2.52 0.11
N GLU A 75 15.66 -2.43 -1.22
CA GLU A 75 16.02 -1.23 -1.96
C GLU A 75 15.03 -0.08 -1.68
N ALA A 76 13.74 -0.40 -1.58
CA ALA A 76 12.73 0.59 -1.21
C ALA A 76 12.99 1.12 0.21
N VAL A 77 13.28 0.23 1.16
CA VAL A 77 13.63 0.62 2.54
C VAL A 77 14.88 1.50 2.57
N ALA A 78 15.94 1.12 1.85
CA ALA A 78 17.17 1.90 1.76
C ALA A 78 16.93 3.33 1.23
N ARG A 79 16.00 3.52 0.30
CA ARG A 79 15.64 4.85 -0.20
C ARG A 79 15.03 5.76 0.88
N THR A 80 14.38 5.20 1.90
CA THR A 80 13.82 6.00 3.00
C THR A 80 14.90 6.64 3.85
N MET A 81 16.09 6.04 3.93
CA MET A 81 17.23 6.56 4.71
C MET A 81 17.69 7.94 4.23
N GLY A 82 17.35 8.33 3.00
CA GLY A 82 17.57 9.68 2.48
C GLY A 82 16.66 10.75 3.11
N ASN A 83 15.70 10.35 3.96
CA ASN A 83 14.80 11.28 4.65
C ASN A 83 14.76 11.02 6.16
N PRO A 84 15.87 11.32 6.88
CA PRO A 84 15.97 11.04 8.32
C PRO A 84 14.93 11.82 9.14
N VAL A 85 14.51 12.99 8.68
CA VAL A 85 13.47 13.79 9.37
C VAL A 85 12.13 13.06 9.36
N ALA A 86 11.71 12.50 8.21
CA ALA A 86 10.50 11.72 8.14
C ALA A 86 10.58 10.46 9.02
N LEU A 87 11.72 9.74 8.96
CA LEU A 87 11.91 8.52 9.75
C LEU A 87 11.84 8.79 11.25
N ALA A 88 12.47 9.85 11.74
CA ALA A 88 12.46 10.23 13.16
C ALA A 88 11.06 10.61 13.66
N ASN A 89 10.17 11.06 12.76
CA ASN A 89 8.82 11.50 13.09
C ASN A 89 7.73 10.46 12.79
N LEU A 90 8.08 9.24 12.38
CA LEU A 90 7.09 8.17 12.17
C LEU A 90 6.26 7.85 13.43
N PRO A 91 6.81 7.83 14.66
CA PRO A 91 6.00 7.64 15.87
C PRO A 91 4.97 8.76 16.05
N ALA A 92 5.37 10.03 15.88
CA ALA A 92 4.46 11.17 15.98
C ALA A 92 3.35 11.12 14.90
N LEU A 93 3.69 10.69 13.68
CA LEU A 93 2.73 10.49 12.60
C LEU A 93 1.75 9.34 12.95
N ALA A 94 2.25 8.26 13.55
CA ALA A 94 1.40 7.14 13.99
C ALA A 94 0.40 7.58 15.07
N ASP A 95 0.84 8.43 16.00
CA ASP A 95 -0.03 8.99 17.04
C ASP A 95 -1.07 9.93 16.45
N ALA A 96 -0.67 10.78 15.49
CA ALA A 96 -1.59 11.64 14.76
C ALA A 96 -2.63 10.83 13.99
N PHE A 97 -2.25 9.73 13.34
CA PHE A 97 -3.18 8.84 12.64
C PHE A 97 -4.15 8.17 13.61
N ALA A 98 -3.67 7.69 14.75
CA ALA A 98 -4.50 7.06 15.76
C ALA A 98 -5.53 8.02 16.39
N ALA A 99 -5.27 9.32 16.37
CA ALA A 99 -6.15 10.35 16.90
C ALA A 99 -7.27 10.81 15.93
N ILE A 100 -7.25 10.37 14.67
CA ILE A 100 -8.28 10.73 13.69
C ILE A 100 -9.56 9.94 13.98
N SER A 101 -10.63 10.63 14.37
CA SER A 101 -11.94 10.02 14.63
C SER A 101 -12.67 9.64 13.33
N ASP A 102 -12.68 10.56 12.36
CA ASP A 102 -13.31 10.36 11.05
C ASP A 102 -12.24 10.07 10.01
N TRP A 103 -11.81 8.80 9.96
CA TRP A 103 -10.73 8.37 9.09
C TRP A 103 -11.09 8.48 7.62
N SER A 104 -10.19 9.10 6.87
CA SER A 104 -10.18 9.11 5.40
C SER A 104 -8.75 9.36 4.91
N ALA A 105 -8.50 9.02 3.64
CA ALA A 105 -7.22 9.33 3.00
C ALA A 105 -6.87 10.82 3.10
N ASP A 106 -7.85 11.71 2.97
CA ASP A 106 -7.62 13.16 3.03
C ASP A 106 -7.32 13.61 4.47
N ALA A 107 -8.01 13.06 5.48
CA ALA A 107 -7.71 13.32 6.88
C ALA A 107 -6.29 12.84 7.25
N ALA A 108 -5.90 11.65 6.77
CA ALA A 108 -4.55 11.12 6.96
C ALA A 108 -3.48 11.99 6.28
N LYS A 109 -3.71 12.46 5.05
CA LYS A 109 -2.81 13.38 4.35
C LYS A 109 -2.69 14.72 5.07
N ALA A 110 -3.80 15.24 5.61
CA ALA A 110 -3.79 16.47 6.41
C ALA A 110 -2.99 16.31 7.70
N ALA A 111 -3.16 15.20 8.41
CA ALA A 111 -2.37 14.87 9.60
C ALA A 111 -0.88 14.76 9.27
N LEU A 112 -0.52 14.08 8.18
CA LEU A 112 0.86 14.02 7.69
C LEU A 112 1.41 15.43 7.41
N ALA A 113 0.63 16.28 6.76
CA ALA A 113 1.05 17.65 6.46
C ALA A 113 1.34 18.44 7.73
N THR A 114 0.49 18.31 8.75
CA THR A 114 0.67 18.97 10.06
C THR A 114 1.96 18.50 10.73
N VAL A 115 2.21 17.18 10.81
CA VAL A 115 3.41 16.64 11.44
C VAL A 115 4.68 17.03 10.67
N ALA A 116 4.65 16.94 9.33
CA ALA A 116 5.79 17.33 8.50
C ALA A 116 6.14 18.82 8.65
N GLN A 117 5.14 19.70 8.65
CA GLN A 117 5.34 21.14 8.85
C GLN A 117 5.90 21.47 10.23
N ALA A 118 5.41 20.78 11.29
CA ALA A 118 5.95 20.92 12.65
C ALA A 118 7.43 20.51 12.72
N ALA A 119 7.85 19.53 11.90
CA ALA A 119 9.24 19.11 11.74
C ALA A 119 10.06 19.97 10.75
N GLY A 120 9.50 21.07 10.22
CA GLY A 120 10.17 21.94 9.27
C GLY A 120 10.34 21.36 7.87
N ALA A 121 9.58 20.34 7.51
CA ALA A 121 9.68 19.61 6.25
C ALA A 121 8.47 19.83 5.33
N LYS A 122 8.66 19.58 4.03
CA LYS A 122 7.56 19.63 3.06
C LYS A 122 6.82 18.28 3.06
N PRO A 123 5.47 18.27 3.18
CA PRO A 123 4.68 17.03 3.26
C PRO A 123 4.92 16.07 2.09
N GLY A 124 5.10 16.58 0.87
CA GLY A 124 5.34 15.78 -0.33
C GLY A 124 6.61 14.90 -0.24
N GLN A 125 7.60 15.32 0.52
CA GLN A 125 8.84 14.55 0.73
C GLN A 125 8.63 13.32 1.63
N TRP A 126 7.55 13.29 2.40
CA TRP A 126 7.22 12.19 3.30
C TRP A 126 6.34 11.12 2.66
N MET A 127 5.67 11.45 1.54
CA MET A 127 4.77 10.51 0.85
C MET A 127 5.46 9.20 0.43
N PRO A 128 6.70 9.20 -0.13
CA PRO A 128 7.42 7.97 -0.42
C PRO A 128 7.73 7.14 0.83
N VAL A 129 8.12 7.79 1.93
CA VAL A 129 8.40 7.11 3.21
C VAL A 129 7.13 6.48 3.76
N LEU A 130 6.00 7.22 3.75
CA LEU A 130 4.70 6.70 4.17
C LEU A 130 4.31 5.48 3.34
N ARG A 131 4.43 5.54 2.01
CA ARG A 131 4.12 4.41 1.12
C ARG A 131 4.93 3.17 1.50
N ILE A 132 6.23 3.32 1.67
CA ILE A 132 7.12 2.19 1.98
C ILE A 132 6.83 1.63 3.38
N ALA A 133 6.59 2.49 4.36
CA ALA A 133 6.21 2.06 5.71
C ALA A 133 4.88 1.28 5.74
N LEU A 134 3.92 1.63 4.89
CA LEU A 134 2.61 0.98 4.82
C LEU A 134 2.58 -0.28 3.96
N SER A 135 3.40 -0.35 2.90
CA SER A 135 3.32 -1.41 1.88
C SER A 135 4.60 -2.22 1.71
N GLY A 136 5.73 -1.79 2.27
CA GLY A 136 7.05 -2.38 2.04
C GLY A 136 7.64 -2.08 0.66
N ARG A 137 7.01 -1.24 -0.18
CA ARG A 137 7.33 -1.05 -1.60
C ARG A 137 7.31 0.41 -2.02
N ALA A 138 8.12 0.75 -3.02
CA ALA A 138 8.12 2.08 -3.63
C ALA A 138 6.95 2.29 -4.61
N HIS A 139 6.39 1.22 -5.17
CA HIS A 139 5.33 1.25 -6.18
C HIS A 139 4.13 0.39 -5.77
N GLY A 140 2.97 0.63 -6.37
CA GLY A 140 1.77 -0.14 -6.07
C GLY A 140 0.48 0.66 -6.30
N PRO A 141 -0.63 0.29 -5.66
CA PRO A 141 -1.90 1.01 -5.72
C PRO A 141 -1.78 2.48 -5.30
N ASP A 142 -2.80 3.27 -5.53
CA ASP A 142 -2.86 4.64 -5.04
C ASP A 142 -2.72 4.70 -3.51
N LEU A 143 -1.92 5.66 -3.02
CA LEU A 143 -1.64 5.76 -1.58
C LEU A 143 -2.89 6.12 -0.78
N GLY A 144 -3.79 6.94 -1.35
CA GLY A 144 -5.06 7.26 -0.72
C GLY A 144 -5.92 6.01 -0.56
N ALA A 145 -6.03 5.19 -1.61
CA ALA A 145 -6.74 3.92 -1.55
C ALA A 145 -6.13 2.95 -0.51
N ILE A 146 -4.80 2.92 -0.38
CA ILE A 146 -4.12 2.13 0.68
C ILE A 146 -4.52 2.63 2.07
N LEU A 147 -4.52 3.94 2.30
CA LEU A 147 -4.91 4.55 3.57
C LEU A 147 -6.35 4.21 3.95
N ASP A 148 -7.28 4.39 3.01
CA ASP A 148 -8.70 4.08 3.22
C ASP A 148 -8.93 2.58 3.50
N PHE A 149 -8.24 1.71 2.76
CA PHE A 149 -8.35 0.25 2.95
C PHE A 149 -7.82 -0.23 4.30
N LEU A 150 -6.66 0.28 4.73
CA LEU A 150 -6.01 -0.15 5.96
C LEU A 150 -6.69 0.41 7.21
N GLY A 151 -7.22 1.61 7.14
CA GLY A 151 -7.78 2.30 8.30
C GLY A 151 -6.73 2.83 9.28
N SER A 152 -7.19 3.66 10.21
CA SER A 152 -6.35 4.36 11.20
C SER A 152 -5.45 3.41 12.00
N ALA A 153 -6.04 2.39 12.61
CA ALA A 153 -5.33 1.49 13.53
C ALA A 153 -4.20 0.71 12.85
N ARG A 154 -4.46 0.13 11.65
CA ARG A 154 -3.43 -0.62 10.90
C ARG A 154 -2.35 0.30 10.35
N CYS A 155 -2.70 1.49 9.87
CA CYS A 155 -1.71 2.48 9.43
C CYS A 155 -0.79 2.89 10.59
N ALA A 156 -1.33 3.23 11.75
CA ALA A 156 -0.55 3.60 12.93
C ALA A 156 0.35 2.45 13.42
N ALA A 157 -0.17 1.21 13.46
CA ALA A 157 0.62 0.04 13.83
C ALA A 157 1.79 -0.21 12.88
N ARG A 158 1.58 -0.08 11.56
CA ARG A 158 2.63 -0.25 10.54
C ARG A 158 3.71 0.82 10.62
N LEU A 159 3.34 2.07 10.85
CA LEU A 159 4.30 3.16 11.04
C LEU A 159 5.21 2.89 12.24
N ARG A 160 4.65 2.46 13.38
CA ARG A 160 5.42 2.09 14.57
C ARG A 160 6.32 0.90 14.31
N ALA A 161 5.79 -0.16 13.68
CA ALA A 161 6.57 -1.34 13.34
C ALA A 161 7.72 -1.03 12.37
N PHE A 162 7.49 -0.15 11.38
CA PHE A 162 8.54 0.27 10.46
C PHE A 162 9.62 1.07 11.19
N ALA A 163 9.24 2.00 12.07
CA ALA A 163 10.20 2.79 12.83
C ALA A 163 11.14 1.92 13.69
N THR A 164 10.66 0.79 14.24
CA THR A 164 11.47 -0.13 15.05
C THR A 164 12.42 -1.02 14.23
N LYS A 165 12.13 -1.22 12.94
CA LYS A 165 12.97 -2.04 12.04
C LYS A 165 14.12 -1.26 11.41
N LEU A 166 14.14 0.06 11.54
CA LEU A 166 15.21 0.89 11.00
C LEU A 166 16.49 0.70 11.80
N PRO A 167 17.65 0.60 11.13
CA PRO A 167 18.93 0.60 11.85
C PRO A 167 19.11 1.93 12.59
N VAL A 168 19.45 1.84 13.87
CA VAL A 168 19.80 2.99 14.74
C VAL A 168 21.15 3.54 14.33
#